data_01b53df29d87f8ba20eaae90958a8064
#
_entry.id   01b53df29d87f8ba20eaae90958a8064
#
_cell.length_a   1.000
_cell.length_b   1.000
_cell.length_c   1.000
_cell.angle_alpha   90.00
_cell.angle_beta   90.00
_cell.angle_gamma   90.00
#
_symmetry.space_group_name_H-M   'P 1'
#
loop_
_entity.id
_entity.type
_entity.pdbx_description
1 polymer ?
#
loop_
_entity_poly.entity_id
_entity_poly.type
_entity_poly.pdbx_seq_one_letter_code
_entity_poly.pdbx_strand_id
1 'polypeptide(L)'
;MRLRVSLIAALAPNMGIGEGDRLPWKMPRDMKFFRLTTRGHVVMMGRKTFETFGCKPLPHRFNIVLSRTRSYKGENLTSARSIEEAIDIGLHMTNRARLFVIGGGNVYRQAIEFADEMYLTYVEKAEAAATQDLFGDESFYADTFFPEFGDRDWLTCHVSRHYRALDSLRAPAEIRPTHYFRFWKLARRTVGCSLSESRHLMHRFGTTQLELPFWDRSYLSQRSNR
;
A
#
# COMPACT_ATOMS: atom_id res chain seq x y z
N MET A 1 25.08 -5.39 4.41
CA MET A 1 24.05 -4.32 4.36
C MET A 1 22.71 -4.99 4.12
N ARG A 2 21.66 -4.70 4.93
CA ARG A 2 20.35 -5.37 4.77
C ARG A 2 19.48 -4.54 3.80
N LEU A 3 18.85 -5.19 2.83
CA LEU A 3 17.84 -4.58 1.97
C LEU A 3 16.59 -4.27 2.80
N ARG A 4 16.08 -3.03 2.71
CA ARG A 4 14.84 -2.64 3.38
C ARG A 4 13.64 -3.05 2.53
N VAL A 5 12.78 -3.88 3.09
CA VAL A 5 11.55 -4.35 2.44
C VAL A 5 10.38 -3.45 2.87
N SER A 6 9.64 -2.92 1.91
CA SER A 6 8.50 -2.03 2.16
C SER A 6 7.28 -2.50 1.37
N LEU A 7 6.10 -2.53 1.99
CA LEU A 7 4.84 -2.75 1.29
C LEU A 7 4.25 -1.39 0.90
N ILE A 8 3.67 -1.30 -0.29
CA ILE A 8 2.93 -0.10 -0.73
C ILE A 8 1.61 -0.52 -1.35
N ALA A 9 0.49 0.00 -0.81
CA ALA A 9 -0.86 -0.35 -1.23
C ALA A 9 -1.85 0.79 -0.98
N ALA A 10 -2.94 0.82 -1.76
CA ALA A 10 -4.13 1.58 -1.44
C ALA A 10 -5.21 0.63 -0.94
N LEU A 11 -5.86 0.98 0.17
CA LEU A 11 -6.80 0.15 0.91
C LEU A 11 -8.15 0.83 1.08
N ALA A 12 -9.23 0.08 0.88
CA ALA A 12 -10.56 0.43 1.36
C ALA A 12 -10.69 0.14 2.87
N PRO A 13 -11.73 0.66 3.56
CA PRO A 13 -11.96 0.36 4.97
C PRO A 13 -12.08 -1.14 5.30
N ASN A 14 -12.58 -1.93 4.35
CA ASN A 14 -12.67 -3.40 4.47
C ASN A 14 -11.37 -4.13 4.08
N MET A 15 -10.24 -3.44 4.01
CA MET A 15 -8.94 -3.96 3.54
C MET A 15 -8.91 -4.38 2.07
N GLY A 16 -9.94 -4.06 1.28
CA GLY A 16 -10.00 -4.32 -0.16
C GLY A 16 -8.94 -3.53 -0.92
N ILE A 17 -8.30 -4.18 -1.89
CA ILE A 17 -7.23 -3.61 -2.73
C ILE A 17 -7.47 -3.78 -4.22
N GLY A 18 -8.51 -4.52 -4.60
CA GLY A 18 -8.81 -4.78 -6.00
C GLY A 18 -10.16 -5.45 -6.20
N GLU A 19 -10.69 -5.24 -7.40
CA GLU A 19 -11.88 -5.90 -7.95
C GLU A 19 -11.51 -6.42 -9.35
N GLY A 20 -11.42 -7.74 -9.49
CA GLY A 20 -10.86 -8.36 -10.69
C GLY A 20 -9.44 -7.86 -10.96
N ASP A 21 -9.22 -7.33 -12.15
CA ASP A 21 -7.90 -6.81 -12.57
C ASP A 21 -7.75 -5.30 -12.37
N ARG A 22 -8.63 -4.64 -11.59
CA ARG A 22 -8.68 -3.18 -11.45
C ARG A 22 -8.67 -2.75 -9.99
N LEU A 23 -8.23 -1.51 -9.77
CA LEU A 23 -8.48 -0.80 -8.50
C LEU A 23 -9.92 -0.32 -8.47
N PRO A 24 -10.65 -0.42 -7.33
CA PRO A 24 -12.05 0.02 -7.22
C PRO A 24 -12.22 1.55 -7.34
N TRP A 25 -11.14 2.30 -7.43
CA TRP A 25 -11.12 3.76 -7.46
C TRP A 25 -10.12 4.32 -8.47
N LYS A 26 -10.32 5.59 -8.82
CA LYS A 26 -9.44 6.35 -9.71
C LYS A 26 -8.88 7.55 -8.96
N MET A 27 -7.62 7.46 -8.52
CA MET A 27 -6.96 8.49 -7.70
C MET A 27 -5.62 8.89 -8.31
N PRO A 28 -5.58 9.94 -9.16
CA PRO A 28 -4.35 10.39 -9.82
C PRO A 28 -3.23 10.79 -8.86
N ARG A 29 -3.58 11.35 -7.69
CA ARG A 29 -2.61 11.75 -6.66
C ARG A 29 -1.97 10.53 -5.99
N ASP A 30 -2.74 9.49 -5.72
CA ASP A 30 -2.21 8.22 -5.21
C ASP A 30 -1.26 7.58 -6.23
N MET A 31 -1.64 7.55 -7.49
CA MET A 31 -0.77 7.07 -8.57
C MET A 31 0.51 7.91 -8.71
N LYS A 32 0.46 9.21 -8.44
CA LYS A 32 1.66 10.07 -8.39
C LYS A 32 2.52 9.72 -7.18
N PHE A 33 1.91 9.54 -5.99
CA PHE A 33 2.60 9.13 -4.78
C PHE A 33 3.30 7.78 -4.99
N PHE A 34 2.60 6.77 -5.49
CA PHE A 34 3.16 5.46 -5.83
C PHE A 34 4.38 5.57 -6.74
N ARG A 35 4.27 6.32 -7.85
CA ARG A 35 5.37 6.50 -8.81
C ARG A 35 6.59 7.16 -8.18
N LEU A 36 6.41 8.22 -7.40
CA LEU A 36 7.50 8.95 -6.78
C LEU A 36 8.18 8.14 -5.67
N THR A 37 7.39 7.40 -4.87
CA THR A 37 7.90 6.59 -3.77
C THR A 37 8.70 5.38 -4.25
N THR A 38 8.29 4.76 -5.37
CA THR A 38 8.93 3.54 -5.88
C THR A 38 10.01 3.78 -6.94
N ARG A 39 10.11 5.01 -7.47
CA ARG A 39 11.09 5.34 -8.53
C ARG A 39 12.53 5.17 -8.02
N GLY A 40 13.39 4.57 -8.87
CA GLY A 40 14.80 4.33 -8.55
C GLY A 40 15.02 3.15 -7.60
N HIS A 41 13.97 2.39 -7.29
CA HIS A 41 14.03 1.25 -6.39
C HIS A 41 13.70 -0.08 -7.11
N VAL A 42 13.83 -1.16 -6.38
CA VAL A 42 13.35 -2.48 -6.81
C VAL A 42 11.86 -2.57 -6.50
N VAL A 43 11.06 -3.08 -7.42
CA VAL A 43 9.63 -3.41 -7.19
C VAL A 43 9.40 -4.89 -7.38
N MET A 44 8.65 -5.49 -6.48
CA MET A 44 8.26 -6.90 -6.54
C MET A 44 6.74 -7.03 -6.61
N MET A 45 6.27 -7.85 -7.54
CA MET A 45 4.85 -8.09 -7.77
C MET A 45 4.57 -9.53 -8.15
N GLY A 46 3.37 -9.98 -7.93
CA GLY A 46 2.91 -11.29 -8.41
C GLY A 46 2.67 -11.29 -9.92
N ARG A 47 2.75 -12.47 -10.54
CA ARG A 47 2.52 -12.66 -11.97
C ARG A 47 1.20 -12.04 -12.45
N LYS A 48 0.08 -12.29 -11.76
CA LYS A 48 -1.21 -11.71 -12.14
C LYS A 48 -1.17 -10.18 -12.17
N THR A 49 -0.59 -9.55 -11.16
CA THR A 49 -0.41 -8.09 -11.12
C THR A 49 0.47 -7.59 -12.28
N PHE A 50 1.53 -8.31 -12.63
CA PHE A 50 2.36 -7.96 -13.79
C PHE A 50 1.60 -8.06 -15.11
N GLU A 51 0.74 -9.06 -15.26
CA GLU A 51 -0.12 -9.23 -16.43
C GLU A 51 -1.12 -8.08 -16.58
N THR A 52 -1.65 -7.49 -15.48
CA THR A 52 -2.54 -6.30 -15.55
C THR A 52 -1.82 -5.06 -16.09
N PHE A 53 -0.50 -5.00 -16.00
CA PHE A 53 0.32 -3.95 -16.62
C PHE A 53 0.67 -4.27 -18.09
N GLY A 54 0.03 -5.26 -18.70
CA GLY A 54 0.29 -5.72 -20.06
C GLY A 54 1.66 -6.37 -20.22
N CYS A 55 2.17 -7.00 -19.16
CA CYS A 55 3.49 -7.63 -19.09
C CYS A 55 4.64 -6.65 -19.39
N LYS A 56 4.46 -5.36 -19.08
CA LYS A 56 5.49 -4.32 -19.26
C LYS A 56 6.10 -3.94 -17.91
N PRO A 57 7.44 -3.90 -17.79
CA PRO A 57 8.08 -3.46 -16.56
C PRO A 57 7.77 -1.99 -16.28
N LEU A 58 7.61 -1.67 -14.99
CA LEU A 58 7.42 -0.29 -14.56
C LEU A 58 8.71 0.51 -14.81
N PRO A 59 8.65 1.66 -15.51
CA PRO A 59 9.83 2.40 -15.93
C PRO A 59 10.60 2.98 -14.73
N HIS A 60 11.92 3.10 -14.88
CA HIS A 60 12.86 3.63 -13.87
C HIS A 60 12.86 2.83 -12.56
N ARG A 61 12.60 1.54 -12.61
CA ARG A 61 12.57 0.60 -11.49
C ARG A 61 13.10 -0.74 -11.95
N PHE A 62 13.75 -1.47 -11.06
CA PHE A 62 14.05 -2.88 -11.33
C PHE A 62 12.83 -3.72 -10.92
N ASN A 63 12.30 -4.51 -11.83
CA ASN A 63 11.05 -5.24 -11.65
C ASN A 63 11.34 -6.72 -11.39
N ILE A 64 10.80 -7.26 -10.29
CA ILE A 64 10.86 -8.69 -9.96
C ILE A 64 9.44 -9.23 -9.97
N VAL A 65 9.19 -10.24 -10.81
CA VAL A 65 7.87 -10.89 -10.92
C VAL A 65 7.92 -12.23 -10.20
N LEU A 66 7.11 -12.37 -9.15
CA LEU A 66 6.94 -13.64 -8.46
C LEU A 66 6.10 -14.60 -9.30
N SER A 67 6.72 -15.70 -9.74
CA SER A 67 6.05 -16.72 -10.53
C SER A 67 6.75 -18.07 -10.38
N ARG A 68 5.97 -19.10 -10.06
CA ARG A 68 6.45 -20.50 -9.99
C ARG A 68 6.38 -21.22 -11.33
N THR A 69 5.58 -20.69 -12.27
CA THR A 69 5.23 -21.38 -13.53
C THR A 69 5.75 -20.68 -14.78
N ARG A 70 6.00 -19.37 -14.71
CA ARG A 70 6.47 -18.59 -15.87
C ARG A 70 7.72 -17.82 -15.48
N SER A 71 8.65 -17.72 -16.42
CA SER A 71 9.85 -16.91 -16.28
C SER A 71 9.74 -15.66 -17.14
N TYR A 72 10.11 -14.52 -16.58
CA TYR A 72 10.17 -13.23 -17.25
C TYR A 72 11.59 -12.71 -17.16
N LYS A 73 12.15 -12.27 -18.27
CA LYS A 73 13.52 -11.72 -18.35
C LYS A 73 13.57 -10.62 -19.40
N GLY A 74 14.19 -9.51 -19.05
CA GLY A 74 14.36 -8.37 -19.94
C GLY A 74 15.16 -7.27 -19.27
N GLU A 75 15.24 -6.13 -19.93
CA GLU A 75 15.87 -4.95 -19.35
C GLU A 75 15.07 -4.51 -18.10
N ASN A 76 15.76 -4.36 -16.96
CA ASN A 76 15.16 -4.04 -15.67
C ASN A 76 13.99 -4.98 -15.26
N LEU A 77 14.03 -6.24 -15.71
CA LEU A 77 12.99 -7.24 -15.44
C LEU A 77 13.61 -8.62 -15.20
N THR A 78 13.22 -9.26 -14.11
CA THR A 78 13.50 -10.67 -13.82
C THR A 78 12.34 -11.34 -13.10
N SER A 79 12.39 -12.66 -12.96
CA SER A 79 11.46 -13.41 -12.11
C SER A 79 12.16 -14.00 -10.91
N ALA A 80 11.37 -14.22 -9.85
CA ALA A 80 11.74 -15.01 -8.69
C ALA A 80 10.64 -16.02 -8.38
N ARG A 81 10.99 -17.14 -7.75
CA ARG A 81 10.05 -18.21 -7.36
C ARG A 81 9.52 -18.03 -5.96
N SER A 82 10.24 -17.31 -5.10
CA SER A 82 9.86 -17.01 -3.71
C SER A 82 10.16 -15.56 -3.33
N ILE A 83 9.68 -15.14 -2.15
CA ILE A 83 9.96 -13.82 -1.57
C ILE A 83 11.45 -13.70 -1.23
N GLU A 84 12.02 -14.75 -0.66
CA GLU A 84 13.42 -14.82 -0.26
C GLU A 84 14.34 -14.66 -1.47
N GLU A 85 14.07 -15.38 -2.57
CA GLU A 85 14.80 -15.23 -3.82
C GLU A 85 14.69 -13.80 -4.38
N ALA A 86 13.51 -13.18 -4.30
CA ALA A 86 13.32 -11.81 -4.73
C ALA A 86 14.08 -10.80 -3.86
N ILE A 87 14.17 -11.03 -2.54
CA ILE A 87 14.96 -10.22 -1.60
C ILE A 87 16.45 -10.36 -1.93
N ASP A 88 16.91 -11.57 -2.18
CA ASP A 88 18.31 -11.85 -2.53
C ASP A 88 18.70 -11.16 -3.86
N ILE A 89 17.88 -11.30 -4.89
CA ILE A 89 18.06 -10.57 -6.14
C ILE A 89 18.12 -9.06 -5.89
N GLY A 90 17.17 -8.51 -5.12
CA GLY A 90 17.10 -7.09 -4.79
C GLY A 90 18.34 -6.58 -4.08
N LEU A 91 18.93 -7.40 -3.19
CA LEU A 91 20.14 -7.09 -2.44
C LEU A 91 21.34 -6.89 -3.38
N HIS A 92 21.44 -7.69 -4.46
CA HIS A 92 22.52 -7.63 -5.42
C HIS A 92 22.37 -6.52 -6.47
N MET A 93 21.14 -6.02 -6.67
CA MET A 93 20.86 -5.06 -7.75
C MET A 93 21.16 -3.60 -7.41
N THR A 94 21.29 -3.23 -6.12
CA THR A 94 21.50 -1.82 -5.79
C THR A 94 22.23 -1.62 -4.46
N ASN A 95 23.13 -0.64 -4.42
CA ASN A 95 23.85 -0.27 -3.18
C ASN A 95 22.99 0.52 -2.16
N ARG A 96 21.77 0.99 -2.51
CA ARG A 96 20.93 1.84 -1.64
C ARG A 96 19.42 1.68 -1.85
N ALA A 97 18.98 0.77 -2.69
CA ALA A 97 17.57 0.66 -3.01
C ALA A 97 16.79 -0.08 -1.91
N ARG A 98 15.51 0.24 -1.88
CA ARG A 98 14.51 -0.52 -1.15
C ARG A 98 13.87 -1.52 -2.11
N LEU A 99 13.32 -2.58 -1.56
CA LEU A 99 12.42 -3.47 -2.26
C LEU A 99 10.99 -3.08 -1.89
N PHE A 100 10.23 -2.57 -2.86
CA PHE A 100 8.82 -2.30 -2.69
C PHE A 100 7.97 -3.46 -3.18
N VAL A 101 7.21 -4.06 -2.29
CA VAL A 101 6.17 -5.04 -2.63
C VAL A 101 4.94 -4.26 -3.07
N ILE A 102 4.47 -4.50 -4.31
CA ILE A 102 3.37 -3.76 -4.93
C ILE A 102 2.13 -4.62 -5.24
N GLY A 103 2.09 -5.84 -4.70
CA GLY A 103 0.91 -6.70 -4.76
C GLY A 103 1.04 -7.91 -5.66
N GLY A 104 -0.09 -8.64 -5.87
CA GLY A 104 -1.43 -8.51 -5.23
C GLY A 104 -1.53 -9.16 -3.85
N GLY A 105 -2.77 -9.40 -3.43
CA GLY A 105 -3.09 -9.85 -2.07
C GLY A 105 -2.28 -11.04 -1.57
N ASN A 106 -2.10 -12.06 -2.40
CA ASN A 106 -1.30 -13.23 -2.02
C ASN A 106 0.19 -12.89 -1.80
N VAL A 107 0.73 -11.93 -2.57
CA VAL A 107 2.13 -11.48 -2.42
C VAL A 107 2.26 -10.64 -1.16
N TYR A 108 1.32 -9.73 -0.87
CA TYR A 108 1.32 -8.98 0.38
C TYR A 108 1.26 -9.88 1.60
N ARG A 109 0.40 -10.92 1.58
CA ARG A 109 0.26 -11.89 2.68
C ARG A 109 1.56 -12.61 2.99
N GLN A 110 2.32 -12.99 1.96
CA GLN A 110 3.61 -13.64 2.14
C GLN A 110 4.71 -12.66 2.52
N ALA A 111 4.70 -11.44 1.97
CA ALA A 111 5.77 -10.48 2.16
C ALA A 111 5.66 -9.68 3.47
N ILE A 112 4.51 -9.66 4.12
CA ILE A 112 4.30 -8.87 5.34
C ILE A 112 5.25 -9.29 6.46
N GLU A 113 5.63 -10.56 6.55
CA GLU A 113 6.57 -11.07 7.55
C GLU A 113 7.99 -10.51 7.37
N PHE A 114 8.38 -10.21 6.14
CA PHE A 114 9.69 -9.68 5.78
C PHE A 114 9.75 -8.15 5.79
N ALA A 115 8.59 -7.48 5.88
CA ALA A 115 8.49 -6.05 5.70
C ALA A 115 9.01 -5.27 6.92
N ASP A 116 9.78 -4.22 6.65
CA ASP A 116 10.26 -3.25 7.63
C ASP A 116 9.32 -2.05 7.74
N GLU A 117 8.66 -1.68 6.64
CA GLU A 117 7.80 -0.50 6.53
C GLU A 117 6.57 -0.78 5.66
N MET A 118 5.50 -0.04 5.91
CA MET A 118 4.34 0.02 5.02
C MET A 118 4.02 1.46 4.65
N TYR A 119 3.68 1.67 3.37
CA TYR A 119 3.16 2.91 2.80
C TYR A 119 1.75 2.62 2.33
N LEU A 120 0.76 3.06 3.10
CA LEU A 120 -0.63 2.74 2.87
C LEU A 120 -1.42 4.01 2.51
N THR A 121 -2.24 3.92 1.48
CA THR A 121 -3.23 4.94 1.14
C THR A 121 -4.58 4.44 1.60
N TYR A 122 -5.16 5.10 2.60
CA TYR A 122 -6.50 4.82 3.08
C TYR A 122 -7.51 5.60 2.29
N VAL A 123 -8.46 4.88 1.69
CA VAL A 123 -9.55 5.45 0.89
C VAL A 123 -10.84 5.38 1.69
N GLU A 124 -11.49 6.51 1.87
CA GLU A 124 -12.75 6.66 2.62
C GLU A 124 -13.81 7.20 1.67
N LYS A 125 -15.07 6.73 1.75
CA LYS A 125 -16.18 7.34 1.03
C LYS A 125 -16.50 8.71 1.64
N ALA A 126 -16.95 9.67 0.84
CA ALA A 126 -17.46 10.93 1.35
C ALA A 126 -18.81 10.68 2.05
N GLU A 127 -19.02 11.28 3.22
CA GLU A 127 -20.29 11.13 4.00
C GLU A 127 -21.55 11.46 3.19
N ALA A 128 -21.45 12.39 2.22
CA ALA A 128 -22.56 12.73 1.33
C ALA A 128 -22.94 11.60 0.35
N ALA A 129 -22.04 10.64 0.10
CA ALA A 129 -22.34 9.43 -0.67
C ALA A 129 -22.96 8.33 0.22
N ALA A 130 -22.71 8.36 1.51
CA ALA A 130 -23.28 7.42 2.47
C ALA A 130 -24.78 7.67 2.76
N THR A 131 -25.29 8.89 2.56
CA THR A 131 -26.68 9.23 2.87
C THR A 131 -27.69 8.84 1.79
N GLN A 132 -27.25 8.39 0.61
CA GLN A 132 -28.14 7.92 -0.45
C GLN A 132 -28.44 6.44 -0.42
N ASP A 133 -27.72 5.65 0.38
CA ASP A 133 -27.97 4.23 0.51
C ASP A 133 -28.78 3.92 1.78
N LEU A 134 -30.11 3.95 1.64
CA LEU A 134 -31.06 3.44 2.65
C LEU A 134 -30.99 1.90 2.81
N PHE A 135 -30.14 1.23 2.05
CA PHE A 135 -29.95 -0.23 2.06
C PHE A 135 -28.48 -0.60 2.12
N GLY A 136 -27.93 -0.64 3.33
CA GLY A 136 -26.73 -1.40 3.61
C GLY A 136 -25.42 -0.72 3.30
N ASP A 137 -24.46 -1.06 4.13
CA ASP A 137 -23.02 -0.80 4.03
C ASP A 137 -22.49 -1.22 2.64
N GLU A 138 -22.58 -0.36 1.64
CA GLU A 138 -21.82 -0.51 0.41
C GLU A 138 -20.34 -0.21 0.71
N SER A 139 -19.74 -1.13 1.46
CA SER A 139 -18.30 -1.30 1.48
C SER A 139 -17.82 -1.34 0.03
N PHE A 140 -16.68 -0.73 -0.28
CA PHE A 140 -16.05 -0.90 -1.59
C PHE A 140 -16.06 -2.39 -1.95
N TYR A 141 -16.69 -2.73 -3.06
CA TYR A 141 -16.65 -4.08 -3.54
C TYR A 141 -15.20 -4.44 -3.85
N ALA A 142 -14.73 -5.52 -3.29
CA ALA A 142 -13.38 -6.01 -3.51
C ALA A 142 -13.40 -7.54 -3.42
N ASP A 143 -12.66 -8.19 -4.30
CA ASP A 143 -12.41 -9.64 -4.30
C ASP A 143 -10.98 -9.97 -3.83
N THR A 144 -10.15 -8.96 -3.76
CA THR A 144 -8.75 -9.08 -3.35
C THR A 144 -8.47 -8.15 -2.16
N PHE A 145 -7.83 -8.70 -1.12
CA PHE A 145 -7.65 -8.02 0.15
C PHE A 145 -6.17 -7.95 0.56
N PHE A 146 -5.82 -6.89 1.27
CA PHE A 146 -4.56 -6.78 1.98
C PHE A 146 -4.61 -7.64 3.26
N PRO A 147 -3.48 -8.20 3.71
CA PRO A 147 -3.44 -8.98 4.95
C PRO A 147 -3.78 -8.11 6.17
N GLU A 148 -4.40 -8.70 7.16
CA GLU A 148 -4.61 -8.06 8.46
C GLU A 148 -3.26 -7.79 9.13
N PHE A 149 -3.19 -6.68 9.85
CA PHE A 149 -2.03 -6.29 10.65
C PHE A 149 -2.51 -5.47 11.85
N GLY A 150 -1.72 -5.38 12.90
CA GLY A 150 -2.13 -4.70 14.13
C GLY A 150 -1.02 -3.91 14.81
N ASP A 151 -1.41 -3.12 15.81
CA ASP A 151 -0.53 -2.22 16.57
C ASP A 151 0.55 -2.95 17.37
N ARG A 152 0.39 -4.26 17.57
CA ARG A 152 1.42 -5.06 18.25
C ARG A 152 2.72 -5.12 17.45
N ASP A 153 2.60 -5.18 16.11
CA ASP A 153 3.71 -5.37 15.20
C ASP A 153 4.10 -4.09 14.47
N TRP A 154 3.19 -3.11 14.42
CA TRP A 154 3.36 -1.93 13.59
C TRP A 154 3.17 -0.64 14.38
N LEU A 155 4.03 0.36 14.10
CA LEU A 155 3.98 1.70 14.65
C LEU A 155 3.68 2.69 13.54
N THR A 156 2.64 3.50 13.70
CA THR A 156 2.36 4.61 12.78
C THR A 156 3.41 5.69 12.95
N CYS A 157 4.16 5.95 11.90
CA CYS A 157 5.23 6.97 11.87
C CYS A 157 4.77 8.29 11.28
N HIS A 158 3.81 8.25 10.35
CA HIS A 158 3.32 9.44 9.67
C HIS A 158 1.91 9.23 9.13
N VAL A 159 1.07 10.27 9.22
CA VAL A 159 -0.24 10.35 8.58
C VAL A 159 -0.35 11.71 7.90
N SER A 160 -0.71 11.72 6.61
CA SER A 160 -0.94 12.96 5.88
C SER A 160 -2.30 13.58 6.22
N ARG A 161 -2.50 14.84 5.82
CA ARG A 161 -3.84 15.41 5.75
C ARG A 161 -4.76 14.62 4.80
N HIS A 162 -6.06 14.82 4.90
CA HIS A 162 -7.03 14.30 3.92
C HIS A 162 -6.83 14.94 2.55
N TYR A 163 -6.98 14.14 1.51
CA TYR A 163 -7.01 14.57 0.12
C TYR A 163 -8.33 14.15 -0.51
N ARG A 164 -8.81 14.94 -1.48
CA ARG A 164 -9.98 14.60 -2.29
C ARG A 164 -9.58 13.73 -3.47
N ALA A 165 -10.37 12.72 -3.81
CA ALA A 165 -10.09 11.85 -4.95
C ALA A 165 -10.10 12.60 -6.29
N LEU A 166 -10.91 13.67 -6.40
CA LEU A 166 -11.02 14.55 -7.57
C LEU A 166 -9.96 15.65 -7.65
N ASP A 167 -8.84 15.53 -6.93
CA ASP A 167 -7.73 16.49 -7.00
C ASP A 167 -7.03 16.48 -8.39
N SER A 168 -7.81 16.57 -9.46
CA SER A 168 -7.37 17.23 -10.68
C SER A 168 -7.48 18.73 -10.41
N LEU A 169 -6.41 19.49 -10.61
CA LEU A 169 -6.32 20.95 -10.49
C LEU A 169 -7.36 21.72 -11.35
N ARG A 170 -8.29 21.05 -12.02
CA ARG A 170 -9.26 21.55 -12.98
C ARG A 170 -10.70 21.08 -12.73
N ALA A 171 -11.00 20.37 -11.64
CA ALA A 171 -12.37 20.00 -11.33
C ALA A 171 -13.14 21.25 -10.85
N PRO A 172 -14.32 21.58 -11.44
CA PRO A 172 -15.17 22.64 -10.92
C PRO A 172 -15.46 22.42 -9.43
N ALA A 173 -15.53 23.50 -8.66
CA ALA A 173 -15.77 23.47 -7.22
C ALA A 173 -17.12 22.81 -6.84
N GLU A 174 -18.01 22.67 -7.81
CA GLU A 174 -19.37 22.11 -7.68
C GLU A 174 -19.40 20.57 -7.66
N ILE A 175 -18.31 19.91 -8.14
CA ILE A 175 -18.28 18.45 -8.14
C ILE A 175 -17.84 17.98 -6.74
N ARG A 176 -18.78 17.41 -5.99
CA ARG A 176 -18.46 16.81 -4.69
C ARG A 176 -17.56 15.59 -4.88
N PRO A 177 -16.47 15.46 -4.09
CA PRO A 177 -15.62 14.29 -4.16
C PRO A 177 -16.42 13.07 -3.70
N THR A 178 -16.29 11.98 -4.43
CA THR A 178 -16.89 10.69 -4.06
C THR A 178 -16.08 9.97 -2.97
N HIS A 179 -14.81 10.33 -2.83
CA HIS A 179 -13.89 9.69 -1.91
C HIS A 179 -12.92 10.70 -1.33
N TYR A 180 -12.47 10.42 -0.10
CA TYR A 180 -11.30 11.03 0.52
C TYR A 180 -10.23 9.98 0.72
N PHE A 181 -8.97 10.39 0.91
CA PHE A 181 -7.88 9.47 1.23
C PHE A 181 -6.78 10.14 2.02
N ARG A 182 -6.02 9.34 2.76
CA ARG A 182 -4.83 9.73 3.52
C ARG A 182 -3.68 8.77 3.24
N PHE A 183 -2.48 9.31 3.26
CA PHE A 183 -1.27 8.50 3.21
C PHE A 183 -0.79 8.20 4.63
N TRP A 184 -0.46 6.94 4.87
CA TRP A 184 0.07 6.45 6.12
C TRP A 184 1.42 5.83 5.89
N LYS A 185 2.36 6.07 6.81
CA LYS A 185 3.61 5.33 6.88
C LYS A 185 3.68 4.63 8.23
N LEU A 186 3.89 3.31 8.18
CA LEU A 186 4.08 2.47 9.35
C LEU A 186 5.48 1.86 9.32
N ALA A 187 6.06 1.65 10.50
CA ALA A 187 7.30 0.89 10.66
C ALA A 187 7.05 -0.31 11.57
N ARG A 188 7.77 -1.40 11.31
CA ARG A 188 7.71 -2.58 12.16
C ARG A 188 8.26 -2.25 13.55
N ARG A 189 7.57 -2.68 14.59
CA ARG A 189 8.09 -2.60 15.94
C ARG A 189 9.25 -3.58 16.08
N THR A 190 10.43 -3.08 16.40
CA THR A 190 11.56 -3.90 16.82
C THR A 190 11.61 -3.94 18.34
N VAL A 191 11.94 -5.09 18.91
CA VAL A 191 12.15 -5.23 20.34
C VAL A 191 13.26 -4.24 20.74
N GLY A 192 12.92 -3.21 21.55
CA GLY A 192 13.86 -2.17 21.99
C GLY A 192 13.73 -0.80 21.33
N CYS A 193 12.81 -0.60 20.35
CA CYS A 193 12.58 0.71 19.78
C CYS A 193 11.77 1.58 20.75
N SER A 194 12.41 2.63 21.30
CA SER A 194 11.74 3.56 22.20
C SER A 194 10.88 4.57 21.41
N LEU A 195 9.82 5.07 22.04
CA LEU A 195 8.95 6.13 21.51
C LEU A 195 9.70 7.43 21.14
N SER A 196 10.94 7.62 21.64
CA SER A 196 11.77 8.77 21.37
C SER A 196 12.31 8.80 19.93
N GLU A 197 12.63 7.66 19.34
CA GLU A 197 13.09 7.60 17.93
C GLU A 197 11.97 7.89 16.94
N SER A 198 10.74 7.55 17.30
CA SER A 198 9.55 7.88 16.50
C SER A 198 9.32 9.38 16.39
N ARG A 199 9.61 10.17 17.45
CA ARG A 199 9.48 11.63 17.45
C ARG A 199 10.49 12.32 16.52
N HIS A 200 11.70 11.79 16.38
CA HIS A 200 12.72 12.36 15.51
C HIS A 200 12.37 12.22 14.01
N LEU A 201 11.71 11.15 13.63
CA LEU A 201 11.18 10.94 12.28
C LEU A 201 9.97 11.85 11.99
N MET A 202 9.13 12.13 12.99
CA MET A 202 7.97 13.03 12.84
C MET A 202 8.38 14.50 12.60
N HIS A 203 9.43 15.00 13.26
CA HIS A 203 9.90 16.38 13.09
C HIS A 203 10.38 16.67 11.65
N ARG A 204 10.83 15.68 10.94
CA ARG A 204 11.34 15.82 9.55
C ARG A 204 10.23 15.99 8.51
N PHE A 205 8.98 15.70 8.84
CA PHE A 205 7.82 15.70 7.91
C PHE A 205 6.67 16.63 8.31
N GLY A 206 6.82 17.42 9.35
CA GLY A 206 5.95 18.56 9.68
C GLY A 206 4.50 18.19 10.04
N THR A 207 4.28 17.21 10.90
CA THR A 207 2.93 16.86 11.37
C THR A 207 2.78 16.99 12.86
N THR A 208 1.84 17.83 13.25
CA THR A 208 1.29 17.98 14.59
C THR A 208 0.04 17.09 14.69
N GLN A 209 -0.03 16.31 15.77
CA GLN A 209 -1.13 15.45 16.21
C GLN A 209 -1.25 14.07 15.58
N LEU A 210 -0.96 13.08 16.44
CA LEU A 210 -1.37 11.70 16.32
C LEU A 210 -2.86 11.59 16.69
N GLU A 211 -3.74 11.59 15.71
CA GLU A 211 -5.00 10.89 15.87
C GLU A 211 -4.72 9.39 15.66
N LEU A 212 -5.13 8.60 16.66
CA LEU A 212 -5.00 7.13 16.59
C LEU A 212 -5.69 6.61 15.34
N PRO A 213 -5.09 5.59 14.68
CA PRO A 213 -5.70 5.02 13.49
C PRO A 213 -7.09 4.49 13.80
N PHE A 214 -7.96 4.56 12.80
CA PHE A 214 -9.34 4.10 12.74
C PHE A 214 -9.54 2.57 12.97
N TRP A 215 -8.51 1.86 13.40
CA TRP A 215 -8.51 0.44 13.81
C TRP A 215 -9.00 0.23 15.23
N ASP A 216 -9.96 0.99 15.65
CA ASP A 216 -10.56 0.70 16.94
C ASP A 216 -11.23 -0.68 16.87
N ARG A 217 -10.97 -1.47 17.91
CA ARG A 217 -11.40 -2.87 18.10
C ARG A 217 -12.90 -3.12 17.81
N SER A 218 -13.71 -2.08 17.71
CA SER A 218 -15.13 -2.16 17.38
C SER A 218 -15.41 -2.70 15.98
N TYR A 219 -14.50 -2.49 15.00
CA TYR A 219 -14.68 -3.00 13.64
C TYR A 219 -14.27 -4.47 13.47
N LEU A 220 -13.33 -4.94 14.26
CA LEU A 220 -12.89 -6.34 14.27
C LEU A 220 -13.84 -7.26 15.06
N SER A 221 -14.54 -6.72 16.08
CA SER A 221 -15.49 -7.50 16.90
C SER A 221 -16.78 -7.86 16.18
N GLN A 222 -17.13 -7.17 15.09
CA GLN A 222 -18.34 -7.48 14.31
C GLN A 222 -18.16 -8.64 13.32
N ARG A 223 -16.92 -9.09 13.03
CA ARG A 223 -16.65 -10.23 12.14
C ARG A 223 -16.57 -11.59 12.81
N SER A 224 -16.48 -11.67 14.14
CA SER A 224 -16.42 -12.94 14.87
C SER A 224 -17.80 -13.54 15.17
N ASN A 225 -18.90 -12.91 14.76
CA ASN A 225 -20.27 -13.37 14.98
C ASN A 225 -21.11 -13.54 13.70
N ARG A 226 -20.45 -13.89 12.59
CA ARG A 226 -21.16 -14.40 11.39
C ARG A 226 -20.45 -15.61 10.82
#